data_0dba3f806a84f97486526de3f1f3c772
#
_entry.id   0dba3f806a84f97486526de3f1f3c772
#
_cell.length_a   1.000
_cell.length_b   1.000
_cell.length_c   1.000
_cell.angle_alpha   90.00
_cell.angle_beta   90.00
_cell.angle_gamma   90.00
#
_symmetry.space_group_name_H-M   'P 1'
#
loop_
_entity.id
_entity.type
_entity.pdbx_description
1 polymer ?
#
loop_
_entity_poly.entity_id
_entity_poly.type
_entity_poly.pdbx_seq_one_letter_code
_entity_poly.pdbx_strand_id
1 'polypeptide(L)'
;MAPLPATAIPPARFGRAMLAHFPLEAGAVYLNHGTVGVTPNVVLRARSALLDEIERHPARFMIRELMHLGLTPPPRAPRLRGAADEVARFLGVDRDGLVFVDNASAGVNAVLRSFALQPGDEILVHDHAYGGIVRAAAFIARARGATLASVALPFPVHDPADCVRALERAITPRTRIALLDHVTSETALVLPLAEMAAACRARGVAVLVDGAHAPGAIDVDIAALGVDWYAANLHKWAFAPRSCGVLWAAPDRRRDLHPGVLSWGVTSGDWLQEFDWTGTRDPSPWLAAPAALDFMRDVLGVEAMRGHNHALALESAEMLTRHWRRSWTTPQSMVGCMVTVPLPERFGTGDPATAQRLRDELLERHAIEVPVISRAGALWVRVSLQVYNEPTDLERLAGAVDALR
;
A
#
# COMPACT_ATOMS: atom_id res chain seq x y z
N MET A 1 24.19 11.31 13.01
CA MET A 1 22.76 11.01 13.26
C MET A 1 22.43 11.39 14.71
N ALA A 2 21.40 12.17 14.95
CA ALA A 2 20.87 12.26 16.31
C ALA A 2 20.33 10.87 16.66
N PRO A 3 20.64 10.30 17.84
CA PRO A 3 20.14 9.00 18.26
C PRO A 3 18.60 9.03 18.30
N LEU A 4 17.97 7.92 17.93
CA LEU A 4 16.56 7.70 18.20
C LEU A 4 16.34 7.76 19.73
N PRO A 5 15.16 8.22 20.21
CA PRO A 5 14.86 8.21 21.62
C PRO A 5 15.01 6.78 22.19
N ALA A 6 15.54 6.68 23.39
CA ALA A 6 15.80 5.39 24.05
C ALA A 6 14.53 4.58 24.42
N THR A 7 13.35 5.20 24.30
CA THR A 7 12.05 4.58 24.59
C THR A 7 11.01 5.08 23.58
N ALA A 8 10.11 4.20 23.15
CA ALA A 8 9.00 4.53 22.27
C ALA A 8 8.12 5.65 22.89
N ILE A 9 7.60 6.52 22.02
CA ILE A 9 6.69 7.59 22.45
C ILE A 9 5.38 6.96 22.93
N PRO A 10 4.92 7.24 24.16
CA PRO A 10 3.65 6.72 24.62
C PRO A 10 2.48 7.15 23.71
N PRO A 11 1.48 6.29 23.45
CA PRO A 11 0.31 6.64 22.62
C PRO A 11 -0.44 7.89 23.09
N ALA A 12 -0.44 8.18 24.38
CA ALA A 12 -1.02 9.42 24.95
C ALA A 12 -0.35 10.72 24.45
N ARG A 13 0.80 10.62 23.74
CA ARG A 13 1.48 11.75 23.10
C ARG A 13 1.29 11.79 21.60
N PHE A 14 0.53 10.86 21.02
CA PHE A 14 0.16 10.94 19.61
C PHE A 14 -0.82 12.10 19.39
N GLY A 15 -0.89 12.59 18.16
CA GLY A 15 -1.61 13.79 17.81
C GLY A 15 -0.66 14.89 17.29
N ARG A 16 -1.07 16.13 17.36
CA ARG A 16 -0.37 17.28 16.76
C ARG A 16 1.11 17.42 17.16
N ALA A 17 1.48 17.00 18.36
CA ALA A 17 2.87 17.01 18.82
C ALA A 17 3.80 16.15 17.93
N MET A 18 3.25 15.13 17.27
CA MET A 18 4.00 14.26 16.37
C MET A 18 4.41 14.94 15.06
N LEU A 19 3.78 16.06 14.67
CA LEU A 19 4.15 16.82 13.49
C LEU A 19 5.64 17.24 13.50
N ALA A 20 6.26 17.41 14.66
CA ALA A 20 7.70 17.68 14.77
C ALA A 20 8.58 16.61 14.12
N HIS A 21 8.08 15.39 13.94
CA HIS A 21 8.80 14.29 13.29
C HIS A 21 8.62 14.25 11.77
N PHE A 22 7.71 15.06 11.21
CA PHE A 22 7.32 15.03 9.80
C PHE A 22 7.50 16.40 9.13
N PRO A 23 7.82 16.44 7.81
CA PRO A 23 8.01 17.70 7.07
C PRO A 23 6.68 18.26 6.52
N LEU A 24 5.59 18.05 7.24
CA LEU A 24 4.28 18.57 6.84
C LEU A 24 4.21 20.08 7.04
N GLU A 25 3.46 20.75 6.17
CA GLU A 25 3.23 22.18 6.23
C GLU A 25 2.46 22.57 7.51
N ALA A 26 2.96 23.62 8.19
CA ALA A 26 2.33 24.10 9.41
C ALA A 26 0.93 24.67 9.12
N GLY A 27 -0.06 24.27 9.93
CA GLY A 27 -1.45 24.74 9.81
C GLY A 27 -2.34 23.92 8.85
N ALA A 28 -1.75 23.10 7.97
CA ALA A 28 -2.51 22.17 7.15
C ALA A 28 -3.02 20.97 7.98
N VAL A 29 -4.22 20.48 7.67
CA VAL A 29 -4.76 19.23 8.16
C VAL A 29 -4.57 18.17 7.08
N TYR A 30 -3.70 17.19 7.34
CA TYR A 30 -3.37 16.16 6.38
C TYR A 30 -4.08 14.84 6.75
N LEU A 31 -5.23 14.59 6.13
CA LEU A 31 -6.07 13.39 6.29
C LEU A 31 -5.94 12.43 5.11
N ASN A 32 -4.81 12.47 4.43
CA ASN A 32 -4.55 11.74 3.18
C ASN A 32 -3.26 10.91 3.21
N HIS A 33 -2.85 10.41 4.38
CA HIS A 33 -1.62 9.61 4.49
C HIS A 33 -1.62 8.39 3.55
N GLY A 34 -2.79 7.75 3.36
CA GLY A 34 -2.94 6.58 2.50
C GLY A 34 -2.63 6.80 1.03
N THR A 35 -2.68 8.02 0.49
CA THR A 35 -2.43 8.24 -0.94
C THR A 35 -0.96 8.01 -1.29
N VAL A 36 -0.01 8.70 -0.62
CA VAL A 36 1.42 8.63 -0.96
C VAL A 36 2.34 8.50 0.25
N GLY A 37 1.81 8.52 1.46
CA GLY A 37 2.59 8.52 2.69
C GLY A 37 3.35 9.83 2.95
N VAL A 38 3.79 10.01 4.18
CA VAL A 38 4.72 11.08 4.58
C VAL A 38 5.93 10.43 5.22
N THR A 39 7.11 10.67 4.68
CA THR A 39 8.36 10.13 5.19
C THR A 39 8.83 10.96 6.38
N PRO A 40 9.13 10.35 7.55
CA PRO A 40 9.62 11.08 8.72
C PRO A 40 10.97 11.75 8.49
N ASN A 41 11.23 12.86 9.18
CA ASN A 41 12.48 13.62 9.07
C ASN A 41 13.75 12.78 9.31
N VAL A 42 13.70 11.80 10.24
CA VAL A 42 14.84 10.93 10.52
C VAL A 42 15.13 9.99 9.33
N VAL A 43 14.11 9.51 8.65
CA VAL A 43 14.24 8.66 7.46
C VAL A 43 14.75 9.47 6.25
N LEU A 44 14.26 10.70 6.09
CA LEU A 44 14.76 11.61 5.05
C LEU A 44 16.24 11.91 5.24
N ARG A 45 16.70 12.13 6.48
CA ARG A 45 18.13 12.31 6.78
C ARG A 45 18.95 11.05 6.47
N ALA A 46 18.43 9.86 6.83
CA ALA A 46 19.10 8.60 6.49
C ALA A 46 19.26 8.43 4.97
N ARG A 47 18.20 8.73 4.21
CA ARG A 47 18.26 8.73 2.74
C ARG A 47 19.27 9.71 2.19
N SER A 48 19.31 10.94 2.71
CA SER A 48 20.28 11.96 2.26
C SER A 48 21.73 11.49 2.50
N ALA A 49 22.02 10.90 3.64
CA ALA A 49 23.33 10.35 3.94
C ALA A 49 23.74 9.22 2.99
N LEU A 50 22.78 8.39 2.56
CA LEU A 50 23.01 7.35 1.54
C LEU A 50 23.34 7.95 0.18
N LEU A 51 22.64 9.00 -0.24
CA LEU A 51 22.95 9.74 -1.48
C LEU A 51 24.35 10.33 -1.45
N ASP A 52 24.73 10.98 -0.34
CA ASP A 52 26.07 11.52 -0.17
C ASP A 52 27.16 10.45 -0.21
N GLU A 53 26.87 9.24 0.31
CA GLU A 53 27.78 8.10 0.26
C GLU A 53 27.91 7.52 -1.16
N ILE A 54 26.79 7.41 -1.89
CA ILE A 54 26.78 6.97 -3.29
C ILE A 54 27.64 7.89 -4.15
N GLU A 55 27.41 9.20 -4.05
CA GLU A 55 28.14 10.17 -4.87
C GLU A 55 29.63 10.27 -4.51
N ARG A 56 30.01 9.95 -3.29
CA ARG A 56 31.42 9.94 -2.89
C ARG A 56 32.21 8.81 -3.53
N HIS A 57 31.58 7.64 -3.76
CA HIS A 57 32.25 6.45 -4.33
C HIS A 57 31.29 5.65 -5.23
N PRO A 58 30.75 6.23 -6.33
CA PRO A 58 29.61 5.65 -7.06
C PRO A 58 29.87 4.23 -7.60
N ALA A 59 31.01 4.00 -8.25
CA ALA A 59 31.31 2.66 -8.79
C ALA A 59 31.55 1.63 -7.68
N ARG A 60 32.22 2.01 -6.58
CA ARG A 60 32.42 1.11 -5.45
C ARG A 60 31.09 0.75 -4.81
N PHE A 61 30.24 1.74 -4.54
CA PHE A 61 28.95 1.55 -3.92
C PHE A 61 28.04 0.69 -4.81
N MET A 62 27.80 1.13 -6.05
CA MET A 62 26.81 0.51 -6.93
C MET A 62 27.22 -0.91 -7.40
N ILE A 63 28.50 -1.12 -7.69
CA ILE A 63 28.96 -2.38 -8.29
C ILE A 63 29.40 -3.41 -7.24
N ARG A 64 30.04 -2.96 -6.13
CA ARG A 64 30.68 -3.87 -5.19
C ARG A 64 29.95 -4.02 -3.86
N GLU A 65 29.25 -2.98 -3.38
CA GLU A 65 28.60 -2.99 -2.07
C GLU A 65 27.10 -3.19 -2.16
N LEU A 66 26.45 -2.67 -3.21
CA LEU A 66 25.01 -2.79 -3.36
C LEU A 66 24.59 -4.21 -3.72
N MET A 67 25.18 -4.81 -4.77
CA MET A 67 24.63 -5.97 -5.43
C MET A 67 25.56 -7.08 -5.78
N HIS A 68 26.84 -6.82 -5.87
CA HIS A 68 27.79 -7.89 -6.19
C HIS A 68 27.75 -8.45 -7.61
N LEU A 69 27.63 -7.58 -8.60
CA LEU A 69 27.57 -8.00 -10.02
C LEU A 69 28.80 -8.76 -10.46
N GLY A 70 28.67 -10.10 -10.57
CA GLY A 70 29.62 -10.98 -11.27
C GLY A 70 31.05 -11.03 -10.70
N LEU A 71 31.29 -10.52 -9.51
CA LEU A 71 32.59 -10.54 -8.86
C LEU A 71 32.63 -11.61 -7.76
N THR A 72 33.81 -12.02 -7.35
CA THR A 72 34.01 -12.91 -6.20
C THR A 72 33.17 -12.47 -4.99
N PRO A 73 32.63 -13.41 -4.18
CA PRO A 73 31.81 -13.05 -3.03
C PRO A 73 32.43 -11.93 -2.20
N PRO A 74 31.69 -10.87 -1.86
CA PRO A 74 32.20 -9.85 -0.97
C PRO A 74 32.41 -10.44 0.43
N PRO A 75 33.28 -9.86 1.24
CA PRO A 75 33.41 -10.24 2.65
C PRO A 75 32.15 -9.92 3.48
N ARG A 76 31.18 -9.22 2.91
CA ARG A 76 29.89 -8.85 3.55
C ARG A 76 28.74 -9.11 2.59
N ALA A 77 27.57 -9.43 3.15
CA ALA A 77 26.33 -9.51 2.38
C ALA A 77 26.08 -8.19 1.61
N PRO A 78 25.56 -8.25 0.38
CA PRO A 78 25.18 -7.08 -0.35
C PRO A 78 24.22 -6.18 0.44
N ARG A 79 24.41 -4.88 0.39
CA ARG A 79 23.62 -3.90 1.19
C ARG A 79 22.13 -3.99 0.86
N LEU A 80 21.80 -4.23 -0.42
CA LEU A 80 20.41 -4.37 -0.85
C LEU A 80 19.73 -5.58 -0.20
N ARG A 81 20.42 -6.73 -0.18
CA ARG A 81 19.90 -7.95 0.46
C ARG A 81 19.77 -7.79 1.97
N GLY A 82 20.71 -7.08 2.62
CA GLY A 82 20.59 -6.75 4.03
C GLY A 82 19.34 -5.93 4.36
N ALA A 83 19.04 -4.91 3.55
CA ALA A 83 17.82 -4.14 3.70
C ALA A 83 16.55 -4.97 3.40
N ALA A 84 16.60 -5.84 2.38
CA ALA A 84 15.49 -6.75 2.06
C ALA A 84 15.23 -7.77 3.18
N ASP A 85 16.28 -8.28 3.84
CA ASP A 85 16.16 -9.20 4.98
C ASP A 85 15.42 -8.56 6.17
N GLU A 86 15.64 -7.28 6.43
CA GLU A 86 14.91 -6.57 7.49
C GLU A 86 13.45 -6.36 7.15
N VAL A 87 13.17 -6.03 5.90
CA VAL A 87 11.79 -5.89 5.42
C VAL A 87 11.07 -7.25 5.40
N ALA A 88 11.76 -8.33 4.99
CA ALA A 88 11.19 -9.68 4.99
C ALA A 88 10.79 -10.12 6.41
N ARG A 89 11.66 -9.86 7.42
CA ARG A 89 11.33 -10.10 8.84
C ARG A 89 10.13 -9.30 9.31
N PHE A 90 10.00 -8.03 8.91
CA PHE A 90 8.85 -7.19 9.25
C PHE A 90 7.54 -7.70 8.64
N LEU A 91 7.60 -8.31 7.46
CA LEU A 91 6.43 -8.86 6.74
C LEU A 91 6.16 -10.35 7.04
N GLY A 92 6.96 -10.98 7.93
CA GLY A 92 6.77 -12.38 8.29
C GLY A 92 7.07 -13.37 7.16
N VAL A 93 7.99 -13.03 6.23
CA VAL A 93 8.31 -13.87 5.07
C VAL A 93 9.80 -14.26 5.03
N ASP A 94 10.10 -15.30 4.22
CA ASP A 94 11.48 -15.67 3.97
C ASP A 94 12.21 -14.61 3.13
N ARG A 95 13.50 -14.41 3.41
CA ARG A 95 14.35 -13.42 2.75
C ARG A 95 14.55 -13.68 1.26
N ASP A 96 14.52 -14.95 0.85
CA ASP A 96 14.73 -15.35 -0.54
C ASP A 96 13.43 -15.26 -1.36
N GLY A 97 12.32 -14.97 -0.70
CA GLY A 97 11.00 -14.74 -1.31
C GLY A 97 10.68 -13.28 -1.58
N LEU A 98 11.55 -12.33 -1.18
CA LEU A 98 11.23 -10.91 -1.24
C LEU A 98 12.26 -10.12 -2.06
N VAL A 99 11.75 -9.28 -2.96
CA VAL A 99 12.54 -8.33 -3.75
C VAL A 99 11.97 -6.92 -3.61
N PHE A 100 12.84 -5.91 -3.76
CA PHE A 100 12.39 -4.53 -3.89
C PHE A 100 11.88 -4.24 -5.30
N VAL A 101 10.86 -3.42 -5.34
CA VAL A 101 10.30 -2.81 -6.56
C VAL A 101 10.02 -1.32 -6.29
N ASP A 102 9.76 -0.54 -7.32
CA ASP A 102 9.47 0.89 -7.12
C ASP A 102 8.19 1.13 -6.31
N ASN A 103 7.19 0.28 -6.53
CA ASN A 103 5.88 0.36 -5.88
C ASN A 103 5.08 -0.93 -6.17
N ALA A 104 3.93 -1.08 -5.51
CA ALA A 104 3.03 -2.21 -5.75
C ALA A 104 2.64 -2.36 -7.23
N SER A 105 2.43 -1.24 -7.95
CA SER A 105 2.09 -1.30 -9.38
C SER A 105 3.20 -1.95 -10.21
N ALA A 106 4.48 -1.67 -9.91
CA ALA A 106 5.60 -2.33 -10.56
C ALA A 106 5.64 -3.84 -10.26
N GLY A 107 5.39 -4.23 -9.01
CA GLY A 107 5.28 -5.63 -8.60
C GLY A 107 4.14 -6.36 -9.30
N VAL A 108 2.94 -5.78 -9.30
CA VAL A 108 1.78 -6.36 -10.00
C VAL A 108 2.03 -6.50 -11.50
N ASN A 109 2.64 -5.48 -12.14
CA ASN A 109 2.99 -5.57 -13.57
C ASN A 109 4.02 -6.66 -13.84
N ALA A 110 5.02 -6.86 -12.96
CA ALA A 110 6.00 -7.93 -13.10
C ALA A 110 5.31 -9.30 -13.11
N VAL A 111 4.40 -9.55 -12.16
CA VAL A 111 3.62 -10.81 -12.09
C VAL A 111 2.74 -10.99 -13.31
N LEU A 112 1.89 -10.01 -13.65
CA LEU A 112 0.95 -10.14 -14.76
C LEU A 112 1.65 -10.33 -16.11
N ARG A 113 2.83 -9.74 -16.32
CA ARG A 113 3.63 -9.92 -17.54
C ARG A 113 4.28 -11.30 -17.61
N SER A 114 4.69 -11.83 -16.48
CA SER A 114 5.32 -13.14 -16.34
C SER A 114 4.31 -14.29 -16.36
N PHE A 115 3.07 -14.03 -15.95
CA PHE A 115 2.03 -15.06 -15.86
C PHE A 115 1.62 -15.58 -17.25
N ALA A 116 1.61 -16.89 -17.43
CA ALA A 116 1.34 -17.56 -18.70
C ALA A 116 -0.16 -17.62 -19.03
N LEU A 117 -0.72 -16.49 -19.49
CA LEU A 117 -2.11 -16.43 -19.97
C LEU A 117 -2.20 -16.97 -21.40
N GLN A 118 -3.24 -17.76 -21.67
CA GLN A 118 -3.62 -18.24 -22.99
C GLN A 118 -4.82 -17.46 -23.54
N PRO A 119 -5.02 -17.41 -24.86
CA PRO A 119 -6.25 -16.86 -25.43
C PRO A 119 -7.51 -17.55 -24.86
N GLY A 120 -8.46 -16.74 -24.40
CA GLY A 120 -9.68 -17.20 -23.75
C GLY A 120 -9.59 -17.34 -22.22
N ASP A 121 -8.42 -17.27 -21.62
CA ASP A 121 -8.26 -17.18 -20.18
C ASP A 121 -8.84 -15.89 -19.60
N GLU A 122 -9.00 -15.86 -18.28
CA GLU A 122 -9.62 -14.74 -17.57
C GLU A 122 -8.76 -14.30 -16.39
N ILE A 123 -8.53 -12.99 -16.30
CA ILE A 123 -8.04 -12.30 -15.10
C ILE A 123 -9.26 -11.79 -14.36
N LEU A 124 -9.42 -12.14 -13.08
CA LEU A 124 -10.50 -11.66 -12.22
C LEU A 124 -9.99 -10.53 -11.33
N VAL A 125 -10.67 -9.39 -11.35
CA VAL A 125 -10.46 -8.26 -10.43
C VAL A 125 -11.76 -7.94 -9.70
N HIS A 126 -11.72 -7.10 -8.68
CA HIS A 126 -12.94 -6.55 -8.08
C HIS A 126 -13.10 -5.05 -8.40
N ASP A 127 -14.32 -4.54 -8.32
CA ASP A 127 -14.67 -3.17 -8.67
C ASP A 127 -14.16 -2.11 -7.66
N HIS A 128 -13.57 -2.54 -6.53
CA HIS A 128 -12.85 -1.69 -5.58
C HIS A 128 -11.34 -1.62 -5.83
N ALA A 129 -10.82 -2.40 -6.79
CA ALA A 129 -9.40 -2.45 -7.08
C ALA A 129 -8.86 -1.10 -7.57
N TYR A 130 -7.60 -0.83 -7.23
CA TYR A 130 -6.96 0.42 -7.65
C TYR A 130 -6.98 0.58 -9.18
N GLY A 131 -7.55 1.69 -9.67
CA GLY A 131 -7.81 1.90 -11.10
C GLY A 131 -6.56 1.79 -12.00
N GLY A 132 -5.36 2.12 -11.50
CA GLY A 132 -4.12 1.93 -12.23
C GLY A 132 -3.80 0.46 -12.49
N ILE A 133 -4.05 -0.41 -11.52
CA ILE A 133 -3.86 -1.85 -11.61
C ILE A 133 -4.90 -2.49 -12.53
N VAL A 134 -6.16 -2.07 -12.44
CA VAL A 134 -7.23 -2.54 -13.34
C VAL A 134 -6.89 -2.25 -14.81
N ARG A 135 -6.37 -1.04 -15.09
CA ARG A 135 -5.95 -0.67 -16.46
C ARG A 135 -4.75 -1.51 -16.93
N ALA A 136 -3.78 -1.79 -16.05
CA ALA A 136 -2.64 -2.66 -16.38
C ALA A 136 -3.11 -4.09 -16.67
N ALA A 137 -3.98 -4.66 -15.85
CA ALA A 137 -4.57 -5.98 -16.05
C ALA A 137 -5.37 -6.06 -17.37
N ALA A 138 -6.19 -5.04 -17.67
CA ALA A 138 -6.94 -4.95 -18.93
C ALA A 138 -6.01 -4.90 -20.16
N PHE A 139 -4.91 -4.13 -20.07
CA PHE A 139 -3.92 -4.04 -21.15
C PHE A 139 -3.26 -5.39 -21.41
N ILE A 140 -2.82 -6.08 -20.35
CA ILE A 140 -2.14 -7.37 -20.46
C ILE A 140 -3.10 -8.46 -20.93
N ALA A 141 -4.33 -8.52 -20.40
CA ALA A 141 -5.37 -9.45 -20.86
C ALA A 141 -5.59 -9.32 -22.36
N ARG A 142 -5.81 -8.11 -22.86
CA ARG A 142 -5.99 -7.84 -24.28
C ARG A 142 -4.77 -8.27 -25.12
N ALA A 143 -3.55 -7.98 -24.66
CA ALA A 143 -2.33 -8.33 -25.36
C ALA A 143 -2.10 -9.85 -25.46
N ARG A 144 -2.69 -10.65 -24.58
CA ARG A 144 -2.62 -12.10 -24.52
C ARG A 144 -3.86 -12.82 -25.10
N GLY A 145 -4.84 -12.08 -25.63
CA GLY A 145 -6.12 -12.66 -26.07
C GLY A 145 -6.97 -13.21 -24.93
N ALA A 146 -6.67 -12.82 -23.69
CA ALA A 146 -7.43 -13.11 -22.47
C ALA A 146 -8.48 -12.01 -22.21
N THR A 147 -9.34 -12.24 -21.23
CA THR A 147 -10.37 -11.30 -20.80
C THR A 147 -10.12 -10.79 -19.39
N LEU A 148 -10.57 -9.57 -19.08
CA LEU A 148 -10.65 -9.04 -17.74
C LEU A 148 -12.10 -9.15 -17.26
N ALA A 149 -12.34 -9.93 -16.20
CA ALA A 149 -13.61 -9.98 -15.50
C ALA A 149 -13.54 -9.14 -14.22
N SER A 150 -14.65 -8.52 -13.87
CA SER A 150 -14.76 -7.74 -12.64
C SER A 150 -15.91 -8.24 -11.79
N VAL A 151 -15.66 -8.51 -10.52
CA VAL A 151 -16.70 -8.82 -9.54
C VAL A 151 -17.09 -7.55 -8.79
N ALA A 152 -18.39 -7.29 -8.67
CA ALA A 152 -18.92 -6.25 -7.81
C ALA A 152 -18.92 -6.75 -6.37
N LEU A 153 -18.09 -6.14 -5.52
CA LEU A 153 -18.16 -6.34 -4.07
C LEU A 153 -19.22 -5.42 -3.46
N PRO A 154 -19.92 -5.86 -2.39
CA PRO A 154 -20.91 -5.02 -1.75
C PRO A 154 -20.29 -3.74 -1.20
N PHE A 155 -21.00 -2.61 -1.40
CA PHE A 155 -20.65 -1.32 -0.81
C PHE A 155 -21.90 -0.46 -0.66
N PRO A 156 -22.24 0.01 0.52
CA PRO A 156 -21.62 -0.29 1.83
C PRO A 156 -21.61 -1.78 2.19
N VAL A 157 -20.61 -2.19 2.99
CA VAL A 157 -20.49 -3.58 3.47
C VAL A 157 -21.18 -3.74 4.82
N HIS A 158 -21.87 -4.86 5.02
CA HIS A 158 -22.51 -5.23 6.29
C HIS A 158 -21.89 -6.51 6.89
N ASP A 159 -21.42 -7.42 6.05
CA ASP A 159 -20.83 -8.70 6.44
C ASP A 159 -19.61 -8.99 5.54
N PRO A 160 -18.40 -9.21 6.11
CA PRO A 160 -17.22 -9.57 5.33
C PRO A 160 -17.43 -10.80 4.45
N ALA A 161 -18.25 -11.77 4.89
CA ALA A 161 -18.55 -12.97 4.12
C ALA A 161 -19.29 -12.70 2.80
N ASP A 162 -19.95 -11.54 2.66
CA ASP A 162 -20.56 -11.15 1.38
C ASP A 162 -19.51 -10.92 0.29
N CYS A 163 -18.34 -10.41 0.65
CA CYS A 163 -17.22 -10.23 -0.27
C CYS A 163 -16.69 -11.58 -0.76
N VAL A 164 -16.57 -12.55 0.14
CA VAL A 164 -16.15 -13.93 -0.20
C VAL A 164 -17.17 -14.56 -1.13
N ARG A 165 -18.47 -14.53 -0.77
CA ARG A 165 -19.57 -15.08 -1.57
C ARG A 165 -19.67 -14.43 -2.97
N ALA A 166 -19.41 -13.12 -3.07
CA ALA A 166 -19.39 -12.42 -4.35
C ALA A 166 -18.24 -12.95 -5.24
N LEU A 167 -17.03 -13.04 -4.68
CA LEU A 167 -15.87 -13.58 -5.38
C LEU A 167 -16.09 -15.02 -5.86
N GLU A 168 -16.59 -15.91 -4.98
CA GLU A 168 -16.85 -17.30 -5.30
C GLU A 168 -17.80 -17.48 -6.50
N ARG A 169 -18.84 -16.65 -6.58
CA ARG A 169 -19.79 -16.67 -7.71
C ARG A 169 -19.19 -16.15 -9.02
N ALA A 170 -18.18 -15.29 -8.93
CA ALA A 170 -17.53 -14.68 -10.10
C ALA A 170 -16.46 -15.57 -10.74
N ILE A 171 -15.90 -16.53 -10.00
CA ILE A 171 -14.89 -17.45 -10.54
C ILE A 171 -15.53 -18.39 -11.56
N THR A 172 -14.99 -18.42 -12.78
CA THR A 172 -15.40 -19.28 -13.88
C THR A 172 -14.34 -20.34 -14.20
N PRO A 173 -14.64 -21.36 -15.00
CA PRO A 173 -13.63 -22.32 -15.47
C PRO A 173 -12.48 -21.69 -16.29
N ARG A 174 -12.64 -20.44 -16.75
CA ARG A 174 -11.60 -19.70 -17.48
C ARG A 174 -10.73 -18.83 -16.57
N THR A 175 -11.15 -18.58 -15.34
CA THR A 175 -10.39 -17.74 -14.40
C THR A 175 -9.07 -18.43 -14.04
N ARG A 176 -7.94 -17.78 -14.32
CA ARG A 176 -6.59 -18.30 -14.05
C ARG A 176 -5.90 -17.58 -12.91
N ILE A 177 -6.17 -16.30 -12.78
CA ILE A 177 -5.57 -15.47 -11.76
C ILE A 177 -6.61 -14.47 -11.23
N ALA A 178 -6.67 -14.33 -9.91
CA ALA A 178 -7.43 -13.29 -9.23
C ALA A 178 -6.47 -12.25 -8.64
N LEU A 179 -6.78 -10.97 -8.89
CA LEU A 179 -6.06 -9.84 -8.32
C LEU A 179 -6.94 -9.23 -7.24
N LEU A 180 -6.47 -9.31 -5.98
CA LEU A 180 -7.21 -8.94 -4.79
C LEU A 180 -6.46 -7.87 -4.00
N ASP A 181 -7.14 -6.82 -3.57
CA ASP A 181 -6.57 -5.85 -2.64
C ASP A 181 -6.57 -6.43 -1.22
N HIS A 182 -5.54 -6.17 -0.42
CA HIS A 182 -5.59 -6.45 1.01
C HIS A 182 -6.38 -5.36 1.74
N VAL A 183 -6.12 -4.10 1.39
CA VAL A 183 -6.90 -2.94 1.83
C VAL A 183 -7.23 -2.10 0.60
N THR A 184 -8.51 -1.90 0.34
CA THR A 184 -8.97 -1.20 -0.85
C THR A 184 -8.63 0.29 -0.80
N SER A 185 -8.23 0.85 -1.95
CA SER A 185 -7.74 2.23 -1.99
C SER A 185 -8.83 3.27 -1.74
N GLU A 186 -9.93 3.23 -2.50
CA GLU A 186 -10.98 4.26 -2.43
C GLU A 186 -11.95 4.03 -1.27
N THR A 187 -12.30 2.79 -1.00
CA THR A 187 -13.32 2.42 -0.04
C THR A 187 -12.77 2.06 1.35
N ALA A 188 -11.44 2.01 1.47
CA ALA A 188 -10.71 1.80 2.74
C ALA A 188 -11.07 0.49 3.49
N LEU A 189 -11.54 -0.53 2.77
CA LEU A 189 -11.95 -1.80 3.35
C LEU A 189 -10.75 -2.75 3.50
N VAL A 190 -10.54 -3.28 4.69
CA VAL A 190 -9.71 -4.46 4.90
C VAL A 190 -10.52 -5.67 4.45
N LEU A 191 -10.12 -6.30 3.36
CA LEU A 191 -10.86 -7.45 2.81
C LEU A 191 -10.55 -8.72 3.60
N PRO A 192 -11.51 -9.67 3.68
CA PRO A 192 -11.29 -11.01 4.28
C PRO A 192 -10.42 -11.86 3.34
N LEU A 193 -9.15 -11.45 3.20
CA LEU A 193 -8.26 -11.90 2.15
C LEU A 193 -7.90 -13.38 2.26
N ALA A 194 -7.76 -13.91 3.48
CA ALA A 194 -7.45 -15.32 3.70
C ALA A 194 -8.56 -16.24 3.15
N GLU A 195 -9.81 -15.90 3.44
CA GLU A 195 -10.99 -16.61 2.98
C GLU A 195 -11.17 -16.46 1.46
N MET A 196 -10.96 -15.25 0.92
CA MET A 196 -11.01 -15.01 -0.52
C MET A 196 -9.91 -15.79 -1.26
N ALA A 197 -8.70 -15.83 -0.73
CA ALA A 197 -7.60 -16.61 -1.28
C ALA A 197 -7.90 -18.13 -1.22
N ALA A 198 -8.48 -18.60 -0.12
CA ALA A 198 -8.90 -20.00 0.00
C ALA A 198 -9.95 -20.38 -1.04
N ALA A 199 -10.93 -19.51 -1.31
CA ALA A 199 -11.95 -19.71 -2.34
C ALA A 199 -11.34 -19.80 -3.75
N CYS A 200 -10.34 -18.98 -4.06
CA CYS A 200 -9.57 -19.04 -5.30
C CYS A 200 -8.80 -20.35 -5.43
N ARG A 201 -8.03 -20.73 -4.40
CA ARG A 201 -7.23 -21.97 -4.40
C ARG A 201 -8.09 -23.22 -4.57
N ALA A 202 -9.26 -23.28 -3.93
CA ALA A 202 -10.20 -24.40 -4.06
C ALA A 202 -10.64 -24.63 -5.52
N ARG A 203 -10.46 -23.65 -6.39
CA ARG A 203 -10.79 -23.71 -7.83
C ARG A 203 -9.57 -23.66 -8.75
N GLY A 204 -8.35 -23.78 -8.19
CA GLY A 204 -7.10 -23.74 -8.96
C GLY A 204 -6.76 -22.37 -9.55
N VAL A 205 -7.32 -21.29 -8.99
CA VAL A 205 -7.06 -19.91 -9.41
C VAL A 205 -5.90 -19.34 -8.61
N ALA A 206 -4.87 -18.87 -9.30
CA ALA A 206 -3.73 -18.21 -8.67
C ALA A 206 -4.14 -16.84 -8.07
N VAL A 207 -3.50 -16.43 -6.97
CA VAL A 207 -3.84 -15.21 -6.24
C VAL A 207 -2.67 -14.24 -6.21
N LEU A 208 -2.84 -13.09 -6.85
CA LEU A 208 -1.95 -11.94 -6.76
C LEU A 208 -2.59 -10.88 -5.86
N VAL A 209 -1.87 -10.47 -4.82
CA VAL A 209 -2.36 -9.47 -3.87
C VAL A 209 -1.77 -8.10 -4.14
N ASP A 210 -2.63 -7.09 -4.25
CA ASP A 210 -2.25 -5.69 -4.08
C ASP A 210 -2.33 -5.34 -2.58
N GLY A 211 -1.18 -5.39 -1.91
CA GLY A 211 -0.99 -5.02 -0.51
C GLY A 211 -0.56 -3.57 -0.32
N ALA A 212 -0.78 -2.68 -1.29
CA ALA A 212 -0.25 -1.31 -1.28
C ALA A 212 -0.56 -0.52 0.00
N HIS A 213 -1.65 -0.83 0.68
CA HIS A 213 -2.08 -0.15 1.90
C HIS A 213 -1.89 -0.98 3.18
N ALA A 214 -1.33 -2.17 3.12
CA ALA A 214 -1.29 -3.08 4.28
C ALA A 214 -0.06 -2.92 5.18
N PRO A 215 1.21 -2.93 4.69
CA PRO A 215 2.39 -2.84 5.56
C PRO A 215 2.38 -1.56 6.41
N GLY A 216 2.34 -1.72 7.72
CA GLY A 216 2.27 -0.61 8.68
C GLY A 216 0.86 -0.19 9.08
N ALA A 217 -0.16 -0.37 8.21
CA ALA A 217 -1.55 -0.03 8.53
C ALA A 217 -2.28 -1.11 9.31
N ILE A 218 -2.03 -2.37 8.95
CA ILE A 218 -2.63 -3.54 9.60
C ILE A 218 -1.53 -4.55 9.93
N ASP A 219 -1.87 -5.57 10.70
CA ASP A 219 -1.00 -6.72 10.86
C ASP A 219 -0.98 -7.56 9.58
N VAL A 220 0.22 -7.98 9.14
CA VAL A 220 0.39 -8.68 7.87
C VAL A 220 1.26 -9.92 8.11
N ASP A 221 0.65 -11.09 7.92
CA ASP A 221 1.35 -12.37 7.82
C ASP A 221 1.08 -12.94 6.42
N ILE A 222 1.95 -12.58 5.47
CA ILE A 222 1.81 -12.99 4.06
C ILE A 222 1.83 -14.51 3.92
N ALA A 223 2.65 -15.20 4.72
CA ALA A 223 2.78 -16.65 4.65
C ALA A 223 1.46 -17.36 5.03
N ALA A 224 0.75 -16.83 6.04
CA ALA A 224 -0.54 -17.39 6.48
C ALA A 224 -1.69 -17.17 5.47
N LEU A 225 -1.59 -16.15 4.61
CA LEU A 225 -2.64 -15.87 3.60
C LEU A 225 -2.75 -16.96 2.54
N GLY A 226 -1.67 -17.71 2.28
CA GLY A 226 -1.65 -18.75 1.26
C GLY A 226 -1.88 -18.23 -0.16
N VAL A 227 -1.30 -17.09 -0.48
CA VAL A 227 -1.35 -16.43 -1.79
C VAL A 227 -0.10 -16.74 -2.61
N ASP A 228 -0.15 -16.53 -3.91
CA ASP A 228 0.97 -16.83 -4.81
C ASP A 228 1.97 -15.67 -4.90
N TRP A 229 1.48 -14.43 -4.91
CA TRP A 229 2.28 -13.22 -4.95
C TRP A 229 1.65 -12.11 -4.09
N TYR A 230 2.52 -11.28 -3.52
CA TYR A 230 2.11 -10.13 -2.72
C TYR A 230 2.96 -8.91 -3.07
N ALA A 231 2.36 -7.91 -3.71
CA ALA A 231 3.02 -6.65 -4.03
C ALA A 231 2.56 -5.56 -3.06
N ALA A 232 3.48 -4.79 -2.48
CA ALA A 232 3.12 -3.80 -1.47
C ALA A 232 3.95 -2.52 -1.55
N ASN A 233 3.46 -1.46 -0.91
CA ASN A 233 4.16 -0.19 -0.74
C ASN A 233 4.67 -0.03 0.70
N LEU A 234 5.97 0.18 0.86
CA LEU A 234 6.54 0.58 2.15
C LEU A 234 6.50 2.10 2.34
N HIS A 235 6.42 2.87 1.24
CA HIS A 235 6.40 4.33 1.27
C HIS A 235 5.05 4.95 1.68
N LYS A 236 4.02 4.14 1.96
CA LYS A 236 2.77 4.60 2.55
C LYS A 236 2.84 4.47 4.07
N TRP A 237 2.31 3.41 4.62
CA TRP A 237 2.13 3.26 6.06
C TRP A 237 3.38 2.78 6.82
N ALA A 238 4.37 2.22 6.11
CA ALA A 238 5.65 1.84 6.69
C ALA A 238 6.72 2.95 6.60
N PHE A 239 6.35 4.19 6.25
CA PHE A 239 7.17 5.40 6.31
C PHE A 239 8.44 5.43 5.46
N ALA A 240 8.69 4.43 4.61
CA ALA A 240 9.84 4.46 3.71
C ALA A 240 9.75 5.64 2.73
N PRO A 241 10.88 6.08 2.16
CA PRO A 241 10.84 7.09 1.10
C PRO A 241 10.05 6.60 -0.12
N ARG A 242 9.44 7.52 -0.87
CA ARG A 242 8.74 7.20 -2.12
C ARG A 242 9.65 6.43 -3.06
N SER A 243 9.09 5.59 -3.91
CA SER A 243 9.75 4.57 -4.73
C SER A 243 10.33 3.38 -3.93
N CYS A 244 9.74 3.10 -2.76
CA CYS A 244 10.04 1.90 -1.99
C CYS A 244 8.79 1.02 -1.91
N GLY A 245 8.78 -0.05 -2.68
CA GLY A 245 7.81 -1.12 -2.65
C GLY A 245 8.52 -2.47 -2.61
N VAL A 246 7.74 -3.53 -2.43
CA VAL A 246 8.22 -4.91 -2.40
C VAL A 246 7.31 -5.81 -3.22
N LEU A 247 7.89 -6.90 -3.70
CA LEU A 247 7.19 -8.04 -4.26
C LEU A 247 7.68 -9.30 -3.55
N TRP A 248 6.75 -10.03 -2.96
CA TRP A 248 6.98 -11.37 -2.45
C TRP A 248 6.36 -12.39 -3.40
N ALA A 249 7.02 -13.54 -3.56
CA ALA A 249 6.55 -14.67 -4.35
C ALA A 249 6.69 -15.98 -3.58
N ALA A 250 5.67 -16.83 -3.66
CA ALA A 250 5.73 -18.19 -3.13
C ALA A 250 6.86 -18.98 -3.81
N PRO A 251 7.48 -19.96 -3.13
CA PRO A 251 8.67 -20.65 -3.66
C PRO A 251 8.51 -21.24 -5.06
N ASP A 252 7.35 -21.81 -5.37
CA ASP A 252 7.01 -22.40 -6.67
C ASP A 252 6.64 -21.38 -7.75
N ARG A 253 6.53 -20.11 -7.39
CA ARG A 253 6.18 -18.98 -8.27
C ARG A 253 7.35 -18.08 -8.66
N ARG A 254 8.56 -18.37 -8.20
CA ARG A 254 9.76 -17.52 -8.40
C ARG A 254 10.42 -17.74 -9.77
N ARG A 255 10.41 -18.99 -10.25
CA ARG A 255 11.20 -19.42 -11.43
C ARG A 255 10.88 -18.63 -12.70
N ASP A 256 9.60 -18.42 -12.97
CA ASP A 256 9.13 -17.77 -14.21
C ASP A 256 8.68 -16.32 -13.96
N LEU A 257 9.14 -15.74 -12.85
CA LEU A 257 8.82 -14.38 -12.46
C LEU A 257 9.97 -13.44 -12.81
N HIS A 258 9.70 -12.47 -13.67
CA HIS A 258 10.69 -11.52 -14.19
C HIS A 258 10.32 -10.07 -13.87
N PRO A 259 11.28 -9.17 -13.64
CA PRO A 259 11.02 -7.74 -13.49
C PRO A 259 10.50 -7.12 -14.78
N GLY A 260 9.83 -5.98 -14.68
CA GLY A 260 9.33 -5.24 -15.84
C GLY A 260 10.43 -4.73 -16.77
N VAL A 261 11.65 -4.60 -16.27
CA VAL A 261 12.85 -4.23 -17.02
C VAL A 261 13.89 -5.32 -16.86
N LEU A 262 14.22 -6.00 -17.94
CA LEU A 262 15.25 -7.06 -17.96
C LEU A 262 16.64 -6.45 -18.07
N SER A 263 17.62 -7.00 -17.35
CA SER A 263 19.01 -6.55 -17.36
C SER A 263 19.97 -7.74 -17.17
N TRP A 264 21.14 -7.51 -16.60
CA TRP A 264 22.22 -8.50 -16.48
C TRP A 264 21.80 -9.80 -15.77
N GLY A 265 20.87 -9.73 -14.82
CA GLY A 265 20.40 -10.90 -14.05
C GLY A 265 19.62 -11.93 -14.86
N VAL A 266 19.06 -11.58 -16.03
CA VAL A 266 18.14 -12.45 -16.79
C VAL A 266 18.74 -13.80 -17.21
N THR A 267 20.04 -13.90 -17.33
CA THR A 267 20.76 -15.15 -17.70
C THR A 267 21.31 -15.90 -16.48
N SER A 268 21.11 -15.41 -15.26
CA SER A 268 21.65 -16.03 -14.03
C SER A 268 20.86 -17.26 -13.59
N GLY A 269 19.58 -17.35 -13.95
CA GLY A 269 18.65 -18.35 -13.43
C GLY A 269 18.24 -18.10 -11.96
N ASP A 270 18.62 -16.93 -11.42
CA ASP A 270 18.29 -16.49 -10.05
C ASP A 270 17.41 -15.25 -10.10
N TRP A 271 16.15 -15.41 -9.75
CA TRP A 271 15.16 -14.34 -9.77
C TRP A 271 15.52 -13.14 -8.89
N LEU A 272 16.27 -13.36 -7.78
CA LEU A 272 16.75 -12.27 -6.94
C LEU A 272 17.70 -11.36 -7.71
N GLN A 273 18.65 -11.94 -8.47
CA GLN A 273 19.58 -11.16 -9.28
C GLN A 273 18.88 -10.40 -10.40
N GLU A 274 17.80 -10.95 -10.94
CA GLU A 274 17.01 -10.26 -11.97
C GLU A 274 16.35 -8.99 -11.43
N PHE A 275 15.74 -9.08 -10.24
CA PHE A 275 15.06 -7.95 -9.60
C PHE A 275 16.02 -6.97 -8.94
N ASP A 276 17.11 -7.45 -8.38
CA ASP A 276 18.07 -6.60 -7.67
C ASP A 276 18.77 -5.63 -8.61
N TRP A 277 18.91 -5.98 -9.90
CA TRP A 277 19.51 -5.09 -10.88
C TRP A 277 18.72 -4.99 -12.19
N THR A 278 17.85 -4.02 -12.26
CA THR A 278 17.08 -3.67 -13.46
C THR A 278 17.71 -2.51 -14.25
N GLY A 279 19.01 -2.20 -13.99
CA GLY A 279 19.74 -1.06 -14.53
C GLY A 279 20.16 -0.07 -13.45
N THR A 280 21.04 0.87 -13.81
CA THR A 280 21.51 1.92 -12.88
C THR A 280 20.35 2.80 -12.46
N ARG A 281 20.15 2.92 -11.13
CA ARG A 281 19.06 3.69 -10.53
C ARG A 281 19.45 4.15 -9.12
N ASP A 282 18.69 5.07 -8.53
CA ASP A 282 18.82 5.45 -7.13
C ASP A 282 18.29 4.35 -6.20
N PRO A 283 19.14 3.64 -5.42
CA PRO A 283 18.71 2.62 -4.47
C PRO A 283 18.35 3.19 -3.09
N SER A 284 18.53 4.49 -2.88
CA SER A 284 18.41 5.11 -1.55
C SER A 284 17.02 4.94 -0.91
N PRO A 285 15.89 4.89 -1.64
CA PRO A 285 14.60 4.59 -1.02
C PRO A 285 14.53 3.20 -0.40
N TRP A 286 15.12 2.21 -1.05
CA TRP A 286 15.15 0.82 -0.57
C TRP A 286 16.10 0.66 0.61
N LEU A 287 17.30 1.25 0.52
CA LEU A 287 18.31 1.19 1.57
C LEU A 287 17.94 2.00 2.82
N ALA A 288 17.01 2.95 2.71
CA ALA A 288 16.47 3.70 3.83
C ALA A 288 15.22 3.03 4.47
N ALA A 289 14.70 1.93 3.90
CA ALA A 289 13.57 1.21 4.47
C ALA A 289 13.83 0.71 5.90
N PRO A 290 15.00 0.14 6.25
CA PRO A 290 15.32 -0.22 7.62
C PRO A 290 15.16 0.94 8.61
N ALA A 291 15.63 2.14 8.27
CA ALA A 291 15.48 3.32 9.13
C ALA A 291 14.01 3.71 9.35
N ALA A 292 13.13 3.43 8.38
CA ALA A 292 11.70 3.64 8.53
C ALA A 292 11.06 2.60 9.47
N LEU A 293 11.48 1.34 9.36
CA LEU A 293 11.04 0.27 10.26
C LEU A 293 11.54 0.51 11.70
N ASP A 294 12.78 0.99 11.86
CA ASP A 294 13.32 1.39 13.16
C ASP A 294 12.50 2.54 13.77
N PHE A 295 12.14 3.55 12.97
CA PHE A 295 11.26 4.62 13.45
C PHE A 295 9.90 4.10 13.93
N MET A 296 9.30 3.18 13.19
CA MET A 296 8.03 2.55 13.59
C MET A 296 8.18 1.73 14.88
N ARG A 297 9.23 0.91 14.96
CA ARG A 297 9.44 -0.01 16.08
C ARG A 297 9.88 0.72 17.33
N ASP A 298 10.92 1.55 17.21
CA ASP A 298 11.66 2.06 18.37
C ASP A 298 11.15 3.42 18.85
N VAL A 299 10.53 4.21 17.93
CA VAL A 299 9.99 5.54 18.28
C VAL A 299 8.49 5.48 18.54
N LEU A 300 7.72 4.81 17.67
CA LEU A 300 6.26 4.80 17.77
C LEU A 300 5.73 3.57 18.56
N GLY A 301 6.38 2.42 18.42
CA GLY A 301 5.78 1.13 18.79
C GLY A 301 4.71 0.72 17.77
N VAL A 302 4.97 -0.34 17.01
CA VAL A 302 4.10 -0.74 15.86
C VAL A 302 2.66 -0.96 16.30
N GLU A 303 2.45 -1.73 17.38
CA GLU A 303 1.13 -2.02 17.94
C GLU A 303 0.42 -0.74 18.43
N ALA A 304 1.17 0.13 19.13
CA ALA A 304 0.64 1.38 19.66
C ALA A 304 0.19 2.33 18.53
N MET A 305 0.99 2.43 17.47
CA MET A 305 0.68 3.22 16.28
C MET A 305 -0.57 2.68 15.57
N ARG A 306 -0.61 1.36 15.30
CA ARG A 306 -1.77 0.73 14.65
C ARG A 306 -3.03 0.88 15.46
N GLY A 307 -2.96 0.62 16.77
CA GLY A 307 -4.10 0.76 17.70
C GLY A 307 -4.64 2.17 17.75
N HIS A 308 -3.76 3.18 17.82
CA HIS A 308 -4.16 4.59 17.78
C HIS A 308 -4.83 4.96 16.46
N ASN A 309 -4.20 4.64 15.33
CA ASN A 309 -4.74 4.98 14.02
C ASN A 309 -6.08 4.28 13.75
N HIS A 310 -6.23 3.02 14.16
CA HIS A 310 -7.47 2.27 14.06
C HIS A 310 -8.59 2.87 14.91
N ALA A 311 -8.30 3.17 16.18
CA ALA A 311 -9.29 3.78 17.09
C ALA A 311 -9.75 5.14 16.56
N LEU A 312 -8.82 5.97 16.11
CA LEU A 312 -9.14 7.28 15.53
C LEU A 312 -9.92 7.15 14.21
N ALA A 313 -9.68 6.08 13.41
CA ALA A 313 -10.45 5.80 12.21
C ALA A 313 -11.92 5.47 12.53
N LEU A 314 -12.16 4.63 13.52
CA LEU A 314 -13.52 4.32 13.99
C LEU A 314 -14.23 5.55 14.55
N GLU A 315 -13.55 6.32 15.41
CA GLU A 315 -14.06 7.57 15.95
C GLU A 315 -14.41 8.58 14.84
N SER A 316 -13.56 8.67 13.81
CA SER A 316 -13.81 9.52 12.64
C SER A 316 -15.10 9.15 11.91
N ALA A 317 -15.31 7.85 11.66
CA ALA A 317 -16.52 7.38 10.99
C ALA A 317 -17.77 7.72 11.82
N GLU A 318 -17.74 7.46 13.13
CA GLU A 318 -18.85 7.72 14.04
C GLU A 318 -19.14 9.22 14.14
N MET A 319 -18.12 10.04 14.34
CA MET A 319 -18.28 11.50 14.52
C MET A 319 -18.79 12.15 13.24
N LEU A 320 -18.16 11.90 12.09
CA LEU A 320 -18.54 12.52 10.82
C LEU A 320 -19.93 12.10 10.37
N THR A 321 -20.30 10.83 10.49
CA THR A 321 -21.62 10.37 10.07
C THR A 321 -22.71 10.85 11.00
N ARG A 322 -22.47 10.93 12.31
CA ARG A 322 -23.40 11.57 13.27
C ARG A 322 -23.61 13.04 12.93
N HIS A 323 -22.52 13.78 12.69
CA HIS A 323 -22.57 15.21 12.36
C HIS A 323 -23.36 15.48 11.07
N TRP A 324 -23.11 14.68 10.01
CA TRP A 324 -23.78 14.83 8.71
C TRP A 324 -25.12 14.08 8.60
N ARG A 325 -25.56 13.41 9.68
CA ARG A 325 -26.80 12.59 9.70
C ARG A 325 -26.81 11.53 8.60
N ARG A 326 -25.66 10.86 8.43
CA ARG A 326 -25.48 9.76 7.48
C ARG A 326 -25.36 8.43 8.25
N SER A 327 -25.52 7.32 7.54
CA SER A 327 -25.25 5.98 8.10
C SER A 327 -23.93 5.44 7.58
N TRP A 328 -23.23 4.70 8.43
CA TRP A 328 -22.02 3.98 8.09
C TRP A 328 -22.12 2.58 8.71
N THR A 329 -21.87 1.54 7.90
CA THR A 329 -22.20 0.16 8.28
C THR A 329 -21.02 -0.80 8.13
N THR A 330 -19.84 -0.28 7.76
CA THR A 330 -18.64 -1.12 7.59
C THR A 330 -18.30 -1.80 8.93
N PRO A 331 -18.16 -3.14 8.98
CA PRO A 331 -17.76 -3.85 10.17
C PRO A 331 -16.40 -3.38 10.67
N GLN A 332 -16.22 -3.30 12.00
CA GLN A 332 -14.94 -2.86 12.58
C GLN A 332 -13.76 -3.75 12.15
N SER A 333 -13.99 -5.04 11.93
CA SER A 333 -12.98 -5.98 11.41
C SER A 333 -12.48 -5.66 10.01
N MET A 334 -13.21 -4.82 9.26
CA MET A 334 -12.83 -4.36 7.92
C MET A 334 -12.25 -2.94 7.93
N VAL A 335 -11.92 -2.39 9.08
CA VAL A 335 -11.28 -1.08 9.24
C VAL A 335 -9.81 -1.26 9.57
N GLY A 336 -8.94 -0.50 8.90
CA GLY A 336 -7.53 -0.34 9.26
C GLY A 336 -7.26 1.06 9.82
N CYS A 337 -6.39 1.80 9.17
CA CYS A 337 -6.05 3.20 9.49
C CYS A 337 -6.82 4.21 8.63
N MET A 338 -7.80 3.77 7.87
CA MET A 338 -8.61 4.58 6.97
C MET A 338 -10.08 4.23 7.11
N VAL A 339 -10.93 5.22 6.87
CA VAL A 339 -12.38 5.04 6.68
C VAL A 339 -12.86 5.85 5.51
N THR A 340 -13.88 5.34 4.81
CA THR A 340 -14.59 6.08 3.77
C THR A 340 -16.03 6.26 4.23
N VAL A 341 -16.44 7.52 4.41
CA VAL A 341 -17.74 7.88 4.92
C VAL A 341 -18.53 8.74 3.91
N PRO A 342 -19.87 8.59 3.85
CA PRO A 342 -20.67 9.36 2.90
C PRO A 342 -20.73 10.83 3.28
N LEU A 343 -20.58 11.71 2.31
CA LEU A 343 -20.81 13.15 2.45
C LEU A 343 -22.30 13.47 2.56
N PRO A 344 -22.67 14.70 3.00
CA PRO A 344 -24.05 15.16 3.02
C PRO A 344 -24.75 15.07 1.66
N GLU A 345 -26.03 14.69 1.64
CA GLU A 345 -26.83 14.53 0.40
C GLU A 345 -26.98 15.81 -0.43
N ARG A 346 -26.85 16.97 0.21
CA ARG A 346 -26.94 18.27 -0.49
C ARG A 346 -25.94 18.44 -1.63
N PHE A 347 -24.85 17.66 -1.67
CA PHE A 347 -23.89 17.69 -2.76
C PHE A 347 -24.32 16.89 -4.00
N GLY A 348 -25.51 16.29 -3.98
CA GLY A 348 -26.13 15.63 -5.13
C GLY A 348 -25.67 14.18 -5.34
N THR A 349 -25.95 13.68 -6.54
CA THR A 349 -25.78 12.28 -6.95
C THR A 349 -24.34 11.92 -7.34
N GLY A 350 -23.36 12.55 -6.75
CA GLY A 350 -21.97 12.16 -6.83
C GLY A 350 -21.41 11.89 -8.24
N ASP A 351 -21.03 12.94 -8.94
CA ASP A 351 -20.24 12.82 -10.16
C ASP A 351 -18.73 13.12 -9.87
N PRO A 352 -17.80 12.65 -10.72
CA PRO A 352 -16.37 12.86 -10.52
C PRO A 352 -15.93 14.33 -10.54
N ALA A 353 -16.62 15.21 -11.29
CA ALA A 353 -16.27 16.64 -11.35
C ALA A 353 -16.62 17.33 -10.03
N THR A 354 -17.78 17.02 -9.44
CA THR A 354 -18.16 17.50 -8.11
C THR A 354 -17.18 16.98 -7.04
N ALA A 355 -16.80 15.71 -7.09
CA ALA A 355 -15.80 15.15 -6.17
C ALA A 355 -14.46 15.91 -6.24
N GLN A 356 -13.99 16.20 -7.47
CA GLN A 356 -12.78 16.98 -7.70
C GLN A 356 -12.90 18.40 -7.14
N ARG A 357 -13.99 19.11 -7.46
CA ARG A 357 -14.23 20.47 -6.98
C ARG A 357 -14.22 20.56 -5.45
N LEU A 358 -14.94 19.65 -4.78
CA LEU A 358 -14.99 19.63 -3.31
C LEU A 358 -13.61 19.37 -2.68
N ARG A 359 -12.83 18.46 -3.25
CA ARG A 359 -11.46 18.20 -2.82
C ARG A 359 -10.58 19.43 -2.95
N ASP A 360 -10.65 20.12 -4.09
CA ASP A 360 -9.84 21.31 -4.35
C ASP A 360 -10.27 22.47 -3.43
N GLU A 361 -11.58 22.68 -3.20
CA GLU A 361 -12.08 23.67 -2.25
C GLU A 361 -11.65 23.39 -0.80
N LEU A 362 -11.66 22.12 -0.35
CA LEU A 362 -11.18 21.73 0.98
C LEU A 362 -9.71 22.08 1.16
N LEU A 363 -8.89 21.81 0.15
CA LEU A 363 -7.46 22.14 0.19
C LEU A 363 -7.23 23.65 0.14
N GLU A 364 -7.77 24.33 -0.86
CA GLU A 364 -7.42 25.71 -1.15
C GLU A 364 -8.00 26.71 -0.13
N ARG A 365 -9.23 26.46 0.35
CA ARG A 365 -9.95 27.40 1.23
C ARG A 365 -9.83 27.05 2.71
N HIS A 366 -9.62 25.78 3.03
CA HIS A 366 -9.63 25.28 4.41
C HIS A 366 -8.29 24.66 4.86
N ALA A 367 -7.31 24.53 3.94
CA ALA A 367 -6.03 23.86 4.16
C ALA A 367 -6.19 22.43 4.69
N ILE A 368 -7.15 21.69 4.12
CA ILE A 368 -7.44 20.28 4.46
C ILE A 368 -7.18 19.41 3.24
N GLU A 369 -6.17 18.57 3.31
CA GLU A 369 -5.86 17.58 2.28
C GLU A 369 -6.61 16.27 2.59
N VAL A 370 -7.65 15.97 1.82
CA VAL A 370 -8.47 14.76 1.98
C VAL A 370 -9.08 14.34 0.63
N PRO A 371 -9.07 13.06 0.24
CA PRO A 371 -9.73 12.59 -0.96
C PRO A 371 -11.26 12.64 -0.86
N VAL A 372 -11.90 13.19 -1.89
CA VAL A 372 -13.34 13.05 -2.13
C VAL A 372 -13.53 12.14 -3.33
N ILE A 373 -14.46 11.20 -3.23
CA ILE A 373 -14.64 10.08 -4.14
C ILE A 373 -16.09 10.05 -4.60
N SER A 374 -16.31 9.83 -5.91
CA SER A 374 -17.61 9.54 -6.50
C SER A 374 -17.77 8.02 -6.66
N ARG A 375 -18.73 7.40 -5.95
CA ARG A 375 -18.97 5.96 -6.05
C ARG A 375 -20.44 5.64 -5.74
N ALA A 376 -20.99 4.67 -6.48
CA ALA A 376 -22.37 4.19 -6.30
C ALA A 376 -23.41 5.32 -6.25
N GLY A 377 -23.27 6.35 -7.09
CA GLY A 377 -24.21 7.47 -7.17
C GLY A 377 -24.15 8.43 -5.96
N ALA A 378 -23.11 8.37 -5.13
CA ALA A 378 -22.93 9.24 -3.97
C ALA A 378 -21.49 9.78 -3.90
N LEU A 379 -21.31 10.82 -3.09
CA LEU A 379 -20.00 11.37 -2.74
C LEU A 379 -19.56 10.85 -1.37
N TRP A 380 -18.28 10.51 -1.30
CA TRP A 380 -17.65 9.96 -0.11
C TRP A 380 -16.36 10.71 0.19
N VAL A 381 -15.98 10.80 1.45
CA VAL A 381 -14.67 11.28 1.86
C VAL A 381 -13.90 10.13 2.49
N ARG A 382 -12.64 9.90 2.02
CA ARG A 382 -11.75 8.90 2.61
C ARG A 382 -10.78 9.58 3.56
N VAL A 383 -10.96 9.35 4.85
CA VAL A 383 -10.06 9.86 5.89
C VAL A 383 -8.96 8.83 6.15
N SER A 384 -7.71 9.26 6.02
CA SER A 384 -6.51 8.41 6.20
C SER A 384 -5.68 8.97 7.35
N LEU A 385 -5.70 8.28 8.48
CA LEU A 385 -5.21 8.78 9.76
C LEU A 385 -3.82 8.25 10.10
N GLN A 386 -3.04 9.08 10.78
CA GLN A 386 -1.70 8.72 11.23
C GLN A 386 -1.45 9.35 12.61
N VAL A 387 -0.39 8.92 13.30
CA VAL A 387 -0.03 9.34 14.67
C VAL A 387 0.00 10.85 14.92
N TYR A 388 0.02 11.67 13.88
CA TYR A 388 -0.01 13.14 13.96
C TYR A 388 -1.41 13.74 13.84
N ASN A 389 -2.44 12.92 13.60
CA ASN A 389 -3.81 13.37 13.56
C ASN A 389 -4.47 13.26 14.93
N GLU A 390 -5.48 14.09 15.15
CA GLU A 390 -6.25 14.16 16.39
C GLU A 390 -7.73 14.47 16.11
N PRO A 391 -8.67 14.27 17.05
CA PRO A 391 -10.10 14.52 16.84
C PRO A 391 -10.43 15.92 16.33
N THR A 392 -9.68 16.94 16.74
CA THR A 392 -9.86 18.33 16.26
C THR A 392 -9.63 18.50 14.75
N ASP A 393 -8.84 17.63 14.11
CA ASP A 393 -8.68 17.63 12.65
C ASP A 393 -9.98 17.21 11.95
N LEU A 394 -10.74 16.32 12.58
CA LEU A 394 -12.02 15.83 12.09
C LEU A 394 -13.13 16.86 12.28
N GLU A 395 -13.12 17.58 13.41
CA GLU A 395 -14.02 18.70 13.66
C GLU A 395 -13.80 19.81 12.61
N ARG A 396 -12.54 20.10 12.28
CA ARG A 396 -12.20 21.04 11.20
C ARG A 396 -12.72 20.56 9.84
N LEU A 397 -12.56 19.28 9.52
CA LEU A 397 -13.11 18.69 8.29
C LEU A 397 -14.64 18.82 8.27
N ALA A 398 -15.32 18.49 9.35
CA ALA A 398 -16.78 18.57 9.44
C ALA A 398 -17.27 20.01 9.18
N GLY A 399 -16.71 20.99 9.88
CA GLY A 399 -17.02 22.41 9.70
C GLY A 399 -16.69 22.94 8.31
N ALA A 400 -15.55 22.50 7.72
CA ALA A 400 -15.18 22.87 6.36
C ALA A 400 -16.18 22.33 5.34
N VAL A 401 -16.58 21.06 5.44
CA VAL A 401 -17.62 20.47 4.59
C VAL A 401 -18.95 21.21 4.72
N ASP A 402 -19.33 21.61 5.92
CA ASP A 402 -20.56 22.39 6.12
C ASP A 402 -20.53 23.77 5.45
N ALA A 403 -19.36 24.36 5.32
CA ALA A 403 -19.14 25.65 4.63
C ALA A 403 -19.14 25.55 3.10
N LEU A 404 -18.96 24.34 2.52
CA LEU A 404 -19.01 24.12 1.07
C LEU A 404 -20.44 24.23 0.52
N ARG A 405 -20.56 24.67 -0.72
CA ARG A 405 -21.83 24.89 -1.42
C ARG A 405 -22.01 23.93 -2.59
#